data_a945b78e4cf35f794ee8f4f3433d1ed8
#
_entry.id   a945b78e4cf35f794ee8f4f3433d1ed8
#
_cell.length_a   1.000
_cell.length_b   1.000
_cell.length_c   1.000
_cell.angle_alpha   90.00
_cell.angle_beta   90.00
_cell.angle_gamma   90.00
#
_symmetry.space_group_name_H-M   'P 1'
#
loop_
_entity.id
_entity.type
_entity.pdbx_description
1 polymer ?
#
loop_
_entity_poly.entity_id
_entity_poly.type
_entity_poly.pdbx_seq_one_letter_code
_entity_poly.pdbx_strand_id
1 'polypeptide(L)'
;MKDIIILDGGMGTQLQARGLAPGERPELFGLEHPDVIEEIHRNYIAAGSRVIYSNTFGANGHKLVGTGKTVAEVIGENVRTARRAAENSGVTGVRVALDIGPIGELVEPLGTLSFEAAYELFREMLVAG
;
A
#
# COMPACT_ATOMS: atom_id res chain seq x y z
N MET A 1 -7.21 29.45 -11.21
CA MET A 1 -6.05 28.52 -11.14
C MET A 1 -6.60 27.14 -10.88
N LYS A 2 -6.23 26.11 -11.64
CA LYS A 2 -6.63 24.74 -11.29
C LYS A 2 -5.94 24.37 -10.00
N ASP A 3 -6.69 23.86 -9.01
CA ASP A 3 -6.11 23.40 -7.77
C ASP A 3 -5.19 22.18 -8.04
N ILE A 4 -3.93 22.31 -7.71
CA ILE A 4 -2.96 21.22 -7.83
C ILE A 4 -3.06 20.37 -6.56
N ILE A 5 -3.31 19.08 -6.73
CA ILE A 5 -3.29 18.09 -5.65
C ILE A 5 -1.93 17.40 -5.69
N ILE A 6 -1.19 17.51 -4.60
CA ILE A 6 0.11 16.86 -4.45
C ILE A 6 -0.12 15.45 -3.86
N LEU A 7 0.39 14.44 -4.55
CA LEU A 7 0.45 13.06 -4.08
C LEU A 7 1.70 12.87 -3.21
N ASP A 8 1.77 11.77 -2.49
CA ASP A 8 2.99 11.37 -1.79
C ASP A 8 4.02 10.74 -2.75
N GLY A 9 5.15 10.34 -2.20
CA GLY A 9 6.28 9.74 -2.91
C GLY A 9 6.51 8.28 -2.56
N GLY A 10 7.69 7.76 -2.92
CA GLY A 10 8.04 6.36 -2.76
C GLY A 10 8.03 5.88 -1.31
N MET A 11 7.36 4.76 -1.04
CA MET A 11 7.36 4.09 0.26
C MET A 11 8.60 3.21 0.43
N GLY A 12 8.94 2.41 -0.57
CA GLY A 12 10.00 1.40 -0.46
C GLY A 12 11.37 1.97 -0.04
N THR A 13 11.81 3.06 -0.65
CA THR A 13 13.08 3.73 -0.30
C THR A 13 13.07 4.32 1.12
N GLN A 14 11.93 4.82 1.57
CA GLN A 14 11.75 5.32 2.93
C GLN A 14 11.83 4.17 3.95
N LEU A 15 11.28 3.01 3.63
CA LEU A 15 11.35 1.82 4.48
C LEU A 15 12.76 1.24 4.53
N GLN A 16 13.45 1.17 3.39
CA GLN A 16 14.86 0.73 3.36
C GLN A 16 15.75 1.59 4.25
N ALA A 17 15.54 2.90 4.25
CA ALA A 17 16.26 3.81 5.15
C ALA A 17 15.91 3.61 6.64
N ARG A 18 14.84 2.87 6.95
CA ARG A 18 14.33 2.60 8.31
C ARG A 18 14.38 1.14 8.71
N GLY A 19 15.11 0.31 7.97
CA GLY A 19 15.42 -1.06 8.38
C GLY A 19 14.74 -2.16 7.58
N LEU A 20 13.94 -1.86 6.55
CA LEU A 20 13.46 -2.90 5.64
C LEU A 20 14.65 -3.56 4.92
N ALA A 21 14.85 -4.85 5.15
CA ALA A 21 15.94 -5.59 4.55
C ALA A 21 15.67 -5.95 3.07
N PRO A 22 16.73 -6.18 2.26
CA PRO A 22 16.55 -6.66 0.90
C PRO A 22 15.74 -7.96 0.85
N GLY A 23 14.70 -7.98 0.03
CA GLY A 23 13.82 -9.13 -0.13
C GLY A 23 12.65 -9.21 0.85
N GLU A 24 12.63 -8.39 1.88
CA GLU A 24 11.45 -8.24 2.74
C GLU A 24 10.30 -7.54 2.01
N ARG A 25 9.08 -7.90 2.41
CA ARG A 25 7.86 -7.31 1.84
C ARG A 25 7.47 -6.06 2.62
N PRO A 26 7.39 -4.89 1.96
CA PRO A 26 6.98 -3.64 2.60
C PRO A 26 5.66 -3.77 3.37
N GLU A 27 4.71 -4.50 2.79
CA GLU A 27 3.36 -4.65 3.34
C GLU A 27 3.37 -5.43 4.66
N LEU A 28 4.23 -6.46 4.78
CA LEU A 28 4.40 -7.25 6.01
C LEU A 28 5.21 -6.49 7.06
N PHE A 29 6.26 -5.79 6.61
CA PHE A 29 7.01 -4.88 7.49
C PHE A 29 6.08 -3.85 8.13
N GLY A 30 5.09 -3.34 7.38
CA GLY A 30 4.10 -2.40 7.90
C GLY A 30 3.19 -2.98 8.99
N LEU A 31 2.94 -4.29 9.00
CA LEU A 31 2.20 -4.94 10.08
C LEU A 31 3.00 -5.02 11.37
N GLU A 32 4.31 -5.23 11.26
CA GLU A 32 5.23 -5.37 12.39
C GLU A 32 5.67 -4.00 12.93
N HIS A 33 5.74 -2.99 12.06
CA HIS A 33 6.23 -1.64 12.36
C HIS A 33 5.24 -0.57 11.89
N PRO A 34 3.99 -0.56 12.38
CA PRO A 34 2.97 0.41 11.95
C PRO A 34 3.32 1.85 12.28
N ASP A 35 4.09 2.07 13.35
CA ASP A 35 4.62 3.37 13.75
C ASP A 35 5.56 3.97 12.70
N VAL A 36 6.40 3.15 12.09
CA VAL A 36 7.32 3.57 11.00
C VAL A 36 6.52 3.99 9.76
N ILE A 37 5.50 3.22 9.38
CA ILE A 37 4.61 3.55 8.27
C ILE A 37 3.87 4.86 8.55
N GLU A 38 3.30 5.00 9.75
CA GLU A 38 2.59 6.21 10.15
C GLU A 38 3.51 7.45 10.10
N GLU A 39 4.75 7.34 10.58
CA GLU A 39 5.74 8.42 10.50
C GLU A 39 6.01 8.84 9.05
N ILE A 40 6.23 7.87 8.14
CA ILE A 40 6.48 8.16 6.72
C ILE A 40 5.30 8.92 6.10
N HIS A 41 4.08 8.45 6.33
CA HIS A 41 2.87 9.12 5.84
C HIS A 41 2.76 10.55 6.38
N ARG A 42 2.99 10.74 7.68
CA ARG A 42 2.94 12.08 8.30
C ARG A 42 4.00 13.01 7.73
N ASN A 43 5.19 12.52 7.43
CA ASN A 43 6.24 13.30 6.80
C ASN A 43 5.85 13.78 5.41
N TYR A 44 5.22 12.92 4.59
CA TYR A 44 4.68 13.32 3.29
C TYR A 44 3.54 14.34 3.41
N ILE A 45 2.63 14.17 4.38
CA ILE A 45 1.55 15.12 4.63
C ILE A 45 2.13 16.48 5.05
N ALA A 46 3.11 16.50 5.95
CA ALA A 46 3.81 17.72 6.38
C ALA A 46 4.55 18.41 5.23
N ALA A 47 5.08 17.65 4.27
CA ALA A 47 5.70 18.17 3.06
C ALA A 47 4.70 18.73 2.03
N GLY A 48 3.39 18.56 2.25
CA GLY A 48 2.35 19.14 1.39
C GLY A 48 1.45 18.14 0.67
N SER A 49 1.66 16.84 0.82
CA SER A 49 0.80 15.83 0.19
C SER A 49 -0.62 15.92 0.73
N ARG A 50 -1.59 15.77 -0.16
CA ARG A 50 -3.03 15.75 0.15
C ARG A 50 -3.71 14.45 -0.24
N VAL A 51 -3.01 13.59 -0.96
CA VAL A 51 -3.35 12.18 -1.17
C VAL A 51 -2.13 11.35 -0.82
N ILE A 52 -2.28 10.39 0.07
CA ILE A 52 -1.25 9.41 0.45
C ILE A 52 -1.69 8.02 0.03
N TYR A 53 -0.77 7.23 -0.51
CA TYR A 53 -1.01 5.85 -0.89
C TYR A 53 -0.75 4.92 0.30
N SER A 54 -1.69 4.00 0.58
CA SER A 54 -1.48 2.96 1.58
C SER A 54 -0.31 2.04 1.21
N ASN A 55 0.34 1.45 2.20
CA ASN A 55 1.46 0.51 1.98
C ASN A 55 0.94 -0.88 1.58
N THR A 56 0.33 -0.99 0.38
CA THR A 56 -0.43 -2.17 -0.06
C THR A 56 -0.11 -2.64 -1.48
N PHE A 57 0.91 -2.06 -2.12
CA PHE A 57 1.28 -2.29 -3.53
C PHE A 57 1.41 -3.78 -3.90
N GLY A 58 2.03 -4.59 -3.06
CA GLY A 58 2.24 -6.02 -3.28
C GLY A 58 1.27 -6.93 -2.52
N ALA A 59 0.20 -6.41 -1.92
CA ALA A 59 -0.70 -7.16 -1.03
C ALA A 59 -1.76 -7.97 -1.78
N ASN A 60 -1.40 -8.69 -2.84
CA ASN A 60 -2.32 -9.59 -3.55
C ASN A 60 -2.16 -11.05 -3.09
N GLY A 61 -3.21 -11.84 -3.30
CA GLY A 61 -3.25 -13.24 -2.86
C GLY A 61 -2.13 -14.11 -3.45
N HIS A 62 -1.69 -13.81 -4.67
CA HIS A 62 -0.58 -14.53 -5.30
C HIS A 62 0.75 -14.28 -4.57
N LYS A 63 1.06 -13.03 -4.25
CA LYS A 63 2.30 -12.65 -3.56
C LYS A 63 2.31 -13.00 -2.08
N LEU A 64 1.14 -13.13 -1.43
CA LEU A 64 1.02 -13.46 -0.02
C LEU A 64 1.03 -14.96 0.27
N VAL A 65 1.10 -15.83 -0.74
CA VAL A 65 1.22 -17.27 -0.54
C VAL A 65 2.41 -17.60 0.36
N GLY A 66 2.20 -18.45 1.35
CA GLY A 66 3.24 -18.91 2.29
C GLY A 66 3.56 -17.94 3.42
N THR A 67 2.95 -16.76 3.47
CA THR A 67 3.19 -15.78 4.55
C THR A 67 2.34 -16.04 5.81
N GLY A 68 1.30 -16.85 5.70
CA GLY A 68 0.31 -17.05 6.76
C GLY A 68 -0.63 -15.86 6.97
N LYS A 69 -0.61 -14.86 6.09
CA LYS A 69 -1.46 -13.66 6.14
C LYS A 69 -2.47 -13.66 5.00
N THR A 70 -3.64 -13.11 5.27
CA THR A 70 -4.67 -12.88 4.25
C THR A 70 -4.56 -11.49 3.63
N VAL A 71 -5.08 -11.34 2.42
CA VAL A 71 -5.16 -10.03 1.74
C VAL A 71 -5.93 -9.03 2.60
N ALA A 72 -7.05 -9.45 3.19
CA ALA A 72 -7.88 -8.61 4.04
C ALA A 72 -7.15 -8.08 5.28
N GLU A 73 -6.35 -8.94 5.94
CA GLU A 73 -5.52 -8.51 7.08
C GLU A 73 -4.48 -7.48 6.65
N VAL A 74 -3.68 -7.82 5.62
CA VAL A 74 -2.56 -6.98 5.19
C VAL A 74 -3.04 -5.62 4.69
N ILE A 75 -4.04 -5.61 3.81
CA ILE A 75 -4.60 -4.37 3.27
C ILE A 75 -5.30 -3.58 4.37
N GLY A 76 -6.17 -4.22 5.14
CA GLY A 76 -6.94 -3.55 6.18
C GLY A 76 -6.05 -2.85 7.22
N GLU A 77 -4.99 -3.49 7.69
CA GLU A 77 -4.08 -2.88 8.66
C GLU A 77 -3.28 -1.71 8.06
N ASN A 78 -2.71 -1.89 6.86
CA ASN A 78 -1.95 -0.81 6.22
C ASN A 78 -2.83 0.40 5.85
N VAL A 79 -4.09 0.18 5.43
CA VAL A 79 -5.06 1.26 5.19
C VAL A 79 -5.42 1.96 6.50
N ARG A 80 -5.65 1.23 7.59
CA ARG A 80 -5.89 1.81 8.92
C ARG A 80 -4.72 2.67 9.39
N THR A 81 -3.49 2.21 9.18
CA THR A 81 -2.29 2.98 9.52
C THR A 81 -2.20 4.28 8.73
N ALA A 82 -2.48 4.25 7.42
CA ALA A 82 -2.52 5.46 6.60
C ALA A 82 -3.62 6.44 7.06
N ARG A 83 -4.80 5.93 7.41
CA ARG A 83 -5.89 6.75 7.95
C ARG A 83 -5.52 7.41 9.27
N ARG A 84 -4.91 6.66 10.21
CA ARG A 84 -4.40 7.24 11.47
C ARG A 84 -3.38 8.35 11.21
N ALA A 85 -2.46 8.14 10.26
CA ALA A 85 -1.49 9.17 9.89
C ALA A 85 -2.18 10.44 9.40
N ALA A 86 -3.20 10.31 8.54
CA ALA A 86 -3.98 11.43 8.04
C ALA A 86 -4.71 12.17 9.17
N GLU A 87 -5.41 11.44 10.04
CA GLU A 87 -6.15 11.98 11.18
C GLU A 87 -5.22 12.69 12.19
N ASN A 88 -4.09 12.06 12.54
CA ASN A 88 -3.13 12.57 13.50
C ASN A 88 -2.22 13.68 12.93
N SER A 89 -2.27 13.96 11.63
CA SER A 89 -1.46 14.99 11.00
C SER A 89 -1.88 16.41 11.36
N GLY A 90 -3.12 16.61 11.81
CA GLY A 90 -3.73 17.93 12.01
C GLY A 90 -4.01 18.69 10.70
N VAL A 91 -3.79 18.07 9.53
CA VAL A 91 -4.03 18.67 8.22
C VAL A 91 -5.38 18.21 7.69
N THR A 92 -6.26 19.15 7.35
CA THR A 92 -7.58 18.84 6.80
C THR A 92 -7.51 18.47 5.32
N GLY A 93 -8.44 17.61 4.87
CA GLY A 93 -8.59 17.27 3.45
C GLY A 93 -7.58 16.25 2.91
N VAL A 94 -6.79 15.60 3.78
CA VAL A 94 -5.93 14.48 3.38
C VAL A 94 -6.80 13.26 3.06
N ARG A 95 -6.53 12.64 1.92
CA ARG A 95 -7.19 11.40 1.48
C ARG A 95 -6.20 10.25 1.46
N VAL A 96 -6.70 9.06 1.74
CA VAL A 96 -5.95 7.81 1.57
C VAL A 96 -6.41 7.14 0.29
N ALA A 97 -5.47 6.78 -0.57
CA ALA A 97 -5.71 5.98 -1.76
C ALA A 97 -5.18 4.55 -1.54
N LEU A 98 -5.95 3.57 -1.96
CA LEU A 98 -5.49 2.18 -1.99
C LEU A 98 -4.45 2.04 -3.10
N ASP A 99 -3.25 1.58 -2.75
CA ASP A 99 -2.18 1.31 -3.72
C ASP A 99 -2.27 -0.14 -4.20
N ILE A 100 -2.46 -0.33 -5.50
CA ILE A 100 -2.58 -1.64 -6.13
C ILE A 100 -1.52 -1.78 -7.21
N GLY A 101 -0.57 -2.66 -6.96
CA GLY A 101 0.49 -2.98 -7.91
C GLY A 101 0.19 -4.21 -8.78
N PRO A 102 1.12 -4.56 -9.67
CA PRO A 102 0.97 -5.72 -10.54
C PRO A 102 0.97 -7.03 -9.74
N ILE A 103 0.23 -8.01 -10.24
CA ILE A 103 0.11 -9.34 -9.62
C ILE A 103 1.47 -10.04 -9.53
N GLY A 104 2.34 -9.83 -10.53
CA GLY A 104 3.65 -10.49 -10.64
C GLY A 104 3.69 -11.61 -11.67
N GLU A 105 2.57 -11.88 -12.33
CA GLU A 105 2.44 -12.82 -13.45
C GLU A 105 1.79 -12.14 -14.64
N LEU A 106 2.11 -12.63 -15.84
CA LEU A 106 1.49 -12.17 -17.08
C LEU A 106 0.19 -12.93 -17.34
N VAL A 107 -0.81 -12.18 -17.80
CA VAL A 107 -2.11 -12.73 -18.23
C VAL A 107 -1.97 -13.36 -19.62
N GLU A 108 -2.76 -14.42 -19.87
CA GLU A 108 -2.87 -15.03 -21.20
C GLU A 108 -3.18 -14.01 -22.32
N PRO A 109 -2.63 -14.18 -23.53
CA PRO A 109 -1.78 -15.27 -23.99
C PRO A 109 -0.28 -15.07 -23.72
N LEU A 110 0.14 -13.96 -23.09
CA LEU A 110 1.56 -13.67 -22.86
C LEU A 110 2.13 -14.39 -21.61
N GLY A 111 1.27 -14.86 -20.75
CA GLY A 111 1.60 -15.66 -19.57
C GLY A 111 0.62 -16.79 -19.36
N THR A 112 0.55 -17.32 -18.13
CA THR A 112 -0.28 -18.46 -17.76
C THR A 112 -1.50 -18.10 -16.91
N LEU A 113 -1.59 -16.86 -16.46
CA LEU A 113 -2.69 -16.41 -15.62
C LEU A 113 -3.93 -16.12 -16.48
N SER A 114 -5.07 -16.76 -16.18
CA SER A 114 -6.32 -16.44 -16.88
C SER A 114 -6.82 -15.05 -16.50
N PHE A 115 -7.63 -14.45 -17.37
CA PHE A 115 -8.26 -13.16 -17.09
C PHE A 115 -9.12 -13.22 -15.82
N GLU A 116 -9.90 -14.28 -15.67
CA GLU A 116 -10.78 -14.47 -14.51
C GLU A 116 -9.99 -14.59 -13.21
N ALA A 117 -8.86 -15.30 -13.22
CA ALA A 117 -7.99 -15.41 -12.05
C ALA A 117 -7.37 -14.05 -11.69
N ALA A 118 -6.91 -13.28 -12.68
CA ALA A 118 -6.41 -11.93 -12.47
C ALA A 118 -7.50 -11.00 -11.91
N TYR A 119 -8.72 -11.08 -12.47
CA TYR A 119 -9.86 -10.31 -12.01
C TYR A 119 -10.16 -10.57 -10.52
N GLU A 120 -10.20 -11.83 -10.10
CA GLU A 120 -10.48 -12.18 -8.69
C GLU A 120 -9.37 -11.71 -7.74
N LEU A 121 -8.09 -11.77 -8.15
CA LEU A 121 -6.99 -11.24 -7.35
C LEU A 121 -7.11 -9.72 -7.13
N PHE A 122 -7.43 -8.96 -8.18
CA PHE A 122 -7.66 -7.53 -8.05
C PHE A 122 -8.93 -7.20 -7.27
N ARG A 123 -10.01 -7.97 -7.50
CA ARG A 123 -11.27 -7.81 -6.77
C ARG A 123 -11.08 -8.01 -5.27
N GLU A 124 -10.32 -9.03 -4.86
CA GLU A 124 -10.02 -9.29 -3.45
C GLU A 124 -9.32 -8.09 -2.79
N MET A 125 -8.32 -7.49 -3.49
CA MET A 125 -7.63 -6.29 -2.99
C MET A 125 -8.57 -5.10 -2.86
N LEU A 126 -9.42 -4.86 -3.86
CA LEU A 126 -10.36 -3.74 -3.88
C LEU A 126 -11.42 -3.86 -2.77
N VAL A 127 -11.89 -5.06 -2.47
CA VAL A 127 -12.88 -5.31 -1.40
C VAL A 127 -12.25 -5.15 -0.02
N ALA A 128 -10.95 -5.44 0.11
CA ALA A 128 -10.23 -5.35 1.37
C ALA A 128 -9.87 -3.90 1.76
N GLY A 129 -9.73 -3.00 0.80
CA GLY A 129 -9.36 -1.57 0.98
C GLY A 129 -10.54 -0.65 1.07
#